data_1c3d3fa9cd383dd5d7bf7100e7940ab2
#
_entry.id   1c3d3fa9cd383dd5d7bf7100e7940ab2
#
_cell.length_a   1.000
_cell.length_b   1.000
_cell.length_c   1.000
_cell.angle_alpha   90.00
_cell.angle_beta   90.00
_cell.angle_gamma   90.00
#
_symmetry.space_group_name_H-M   'P 1'
#
loop_
_entity.id
_entity.type
_entity.pdbx_description
1 polymer ?
#
loop_
_entity_poly.entity_id
_entity_poly.type
_entity_poly.pdbx_seq_one_letter_code
_entity_poly.pdbx_strand_id
1 'polypeptide(L)'
;LPLRISVIISDYDGTLCPTASLKGVNNQIPPDLEKVLWDISAKIPVCILSTKDFGFLRKKVQFAKIVSCIMGLEIFELATLESRAANVDIDLLPNSKNYLSVKGEFSNVISQYRLLDVKTLIKNSMLLKKLSDKIEKEFQDISIEPKYNYVDDILAAISLDYRQIQKWEHYKTNIEPYVLISIQQFVLSLPNDLFVQTYADHPFIDIYSMHLDKGQAIDAIFHLLNLSKEQKVLYLGDSENDNPAFRKADLSIGIRSDERVKTRLDSDYLIQFNELTPFLQKLYAEDFVFNRMSQNMQ
;
A
#
# COMPACT_ATOMS: atom_id res chain seq x y z
N LEU A 1 2.34 29.78 -3.20
CA LEU A 1 3.23 29.55 -4.33
C LEU A 1 2.81 28.24 -5.02
N PRO A 2 2.86 28.15 -6.35
CA PRO A 2 2.61 26.92 -7.08
C PRO A 2 3.63 25.85 -6.65
N LEU A 3 3.18 24.59 -6.57
CA LEU A 3 3.98 23.45 -6.17
C LEU A 3 4.21 22.56 -7.39
N ARG A 4 5.46 22.37 -7.81
CA ARG A 4 5.78 21.44 -8.90
C ARG A 4 6.02 20.06 -8.36
N ILE A 5 5.16 19.11 -8.68
CA ILE A 5 5.25 17.71 -8.25
C ILE A 5 6.32 17.00 -9.06
N SER A 6 7.20 16.28 -8.37
CA SER A 6 8.30 15.52 -8.96
C SER A 6 8.09 14.00 -8.85
N VAL A 7 7.24 13.54 -7.92
CA VAL A 7 6.94 12.13 -7.68
C VAL A 7 5.48 12.00 -7.23
N ILE A 8 4.80 10.96 -7.70
CA ILE A 8 3.50 10.56 -7.18
C ILE A 8 3.65 9.23 -6.45
N ILE A 9 3.21 9.16 -5.20
CA ILE A 9 3.11 7.92 -4.43
C ILE A 9 1.63 7.70 -4.11
N SER A 10 1.13 6.50 -4.36
CA SER A 10 -0.29 6.18 -4.17
C SER A 10 -0.48 4.86 -3.44
N ASP A 11 -1.47 4.81 -2.55
CA ASP A 11 -2.08 3.56 -2.17
C ASP A 11 -2.81 2.94 -3.37
N TYR A 12 -3.20 1.67 -3.24
CA TYR A 12 -3.86 0.91 -4.31
C TYR A 12 -5.37 0.73 -4.05
N ASP A 13 -5.73 -0.02 -3.00
CA ASP A 13 -7.14 -0.34 -2.70
C ASP A 13 -7.87 0.88 -2.12
N GLY A 14 -9.03 1.23 -2.66
CA GLY A 14 -9.79 2.42 -2.26
C GLY A 14 -9.28 3.72 -2.88
N THR A 15 -8.04 3.75 -3.35
CA THR A 15 -7.38 4.93 -3.92
C THR A 15 -7.32 4.89 -5.44
N LEU A 16 -6.64 3.91 -6.04
CA LEU A 16 -6.57 3.72 -7.50
C LEU A 16 -7.62 2.72 -8.00
N CYS A 17 -8.08 1.86 -7.13
CA CYS A 17 -9.05 0.80 -7.41
C CYS A 17 -10.19 0.92 -6.41
N PRO A 18 -11.46 0.97 -6.83
CA PRO A 18 -12.59 1.04 -5.91
C PRO A 18 -12.57 -0.14 -4.93
N THR A 19 -12.81 0.13 -3.66
CA THR A 19 -12.99 -0.93 -2.67
C THR A 19 -14.26 -1.70 -3.01
N ALA A 20 -14.11 -2.93 -3.54
CA ALA A 20 -15.24 -3.75 -3.87
C ALA A 20 -16.03 -4.12 -2.61
N SER A 21 -17.34 -3.89 -2.61
CA SER A 21 -18.25 -4.34 -1.53
C SER A 21 -18.32 -5.86 -1.41
N LEU A 22 -17.89 -6.59 -2.44
CA LEU A 22 -17.85 -8.05 -2.49
C LEU A 22 -16.46 -8.55 -2.87
N LYS A 23 -15.97 -9.59 -2.20
CA LYS A 23 -14.70 -10.24 -2.50
C LYS A 23 -14.71 -10.78 -3.94
N GLY A 24 -13.70 -10.43 -4.73
CA GLY A 24 -13.52 -10.95 -6.09
C GLY A 24 -14.12 -10.13 -7.23
N VAL A 25 -14.83 -9.02 -6.94
CA VAL A 25 -15.37 -8.15 -7.99
C VAL A 25 -14.38 -7.00 -8.27
N ASN A 26 -13.79 -7.03 -9.46
CA ASN A 26 -13.00 -5.95 -10.11
C ASN A 26 -12.05 -5.13 -9.21
N ASN A 27 -11.03 -5.79 -8.63
CA ASN A 27 -9.87 -5.09 -8.05
C ASN A 27 -8.92 -4.62 -9.17
N GLN A 28 -9.43 -3.82 -10.11
CA GLN A 28 -8.67 -3.27 -11.23
C GLN A 28 -8.79 -1.76 -11.25
N ILE A 29 -7.72 -1.12 -11.65
CA ILE A 29 -7.70 0.32 -11.91
C ILE A 29 -8.62 0.57 -13.12
N PRO A 30 -9.53 1.57 -13.07
CA PRO A 30 -10.32 1.95 -14.24
C PRO A 30 -9.43 2.27 -15.43
N PRO A 31 -9.78 1.83 -16.68
CA PRO A 31 -8.91 1.98 -17.84
C PRO A 31 -8.46 3.43 -18.12
N ASP A 32 -9.34 4.40 -17.92
CA ASP A 32 -8.99 5.82 -18.13
C ASP A 32 -7.99 6.32 -17.08
N LEU A 33 -8.11 5.89 -15.83
CA LEU A 33 -7.16 6.20 -14.77
C LEU A 33 -5.83 5.51 -15.01
N GLU A 34 -5.84 4.23 -15.40
CA GLU A 34 -4.62 3.47 -15.72
C GLU A 34 -3.85 4.13 -16.86
N LYS A 35 -4.55 4.57 -17.93
CA LYS A 35 -3.94 5.29 -19.03
C LYS A 35 -3.23 6.57 -18.57
N VAL A 36 -3.89 7.37 -17.74
CA VAL A 36 -3.29 8.61 -17.21
C VAL A 36 -2.05 8.31 -16.36
N LEU A 37 -2.08 7.24 -15.54
CA LEU A 37 -0.93 6.82 -14.74
C LEU A 37 0.25 6.38 -15.62
N TRP A 38 0.00 5.70 -16.75
CA TRP A 38 1.03 5.40 -17.75
C TRP A 38 1.62 6.66 -18.37
N ASP A 39 0.78 7.63 -18.79
CA ASP A 39 1.24 8.90 -19.36
C ASP A 39 2.10 9.68 -18.37
N ILE A 40 1.69 9.73 -17.09
CA ILE A 40 2.46 10.37 -16.00
C ILE A 40 3.78 9.66 -15.77
N SER A 41 3.76 8.32 -15.70
CA SER A 41 4.97 7.51 -15.40
C SER A 41 6.07 7.64 -16.44
N ALA A 42 5.73 8.06 -17.66
CA ALA A 42 6.69 8.40 -18.70
C ALA A 42 7.44 9.73 -18.44
N LYS A 43 6.97 10.57 -17.51
CA LYS A 43 7.57 11.88 -17.21
C LYS A 43 8.14 12.00 -15.79
N ILE A 44 7.43 11.48 -14.79
CA ILE A 44 7.86 11.48 -13.39
C ILE A 44 7.60 10.11 -12.76
N PRO A 45 8.39 9.71 -11.73
CA PRO A 45 8.15 8.46 -11.03
C PRO A 45 6.74 8.39 -10.43
N VAL A 46 6.05 7.28 -10.69
CA VAL A 46 4.84 6.86 -9.99
C VAL A 46 5.20 5.65 -9.14
N CYS A 47 4.90 5.70 -7.84
CA CYS A 47 5.19 4.64 -6.89
C CYS A 47 3.90 4.15 -6.24
N ILE A 48 3.85 2.87 -5.90
CA ILE A 48 2.73 2.26 -5.18
C ILE A 48 3.18 1.88 -3.78
N LEU A 49 2.34 2.19 -2.79
CA LEU A 49 2.55 1.84 -1.38
C LEU A 49 1.28 1.21 -0.82
N SER A 50 1.26 -0.11 -0.70
CA SER A 50 0.05 -0.86 -0.40
C SER A 50 0.24 -1.88 0.74
N THR A 51 -0.89 -2.29 1.34
CA THR A 51 -0.97 -3.44 2.24
C THR A 51 -0.93 -4.79 1.52
N LYS A 52 -1.11 -4.80 0.19
CA LYS A 52 -1.08 -6.01 -0.65
C LYS A 52 0.34 -6.53 -0.86
N ASP A 53 0.45 -7.82 -1.13
CA ASP A 53 1.71 -8.45 -1.53
C ASP A 53 2.06 -8.18 -3.00
N PHE A 54 3.31 -8.46 -3.38
CA PHE A 54 3.80 -8.22 -4.73
C PHE A 54 3.17 -9.17 -5.76
N GLY A 55 2.83 -10.39 -5.36
CA GLY A 55 2.14 -11.36 -6.22
C GLY A 55 0.82 -10.80 -6.76
N PHE A 56 0.07 -10.09 -5.90
CA PHE A 56 -1.16 -9.41 -6.27
C PHE A 56 -0.92 -8.16 -7.14
N LEU A 57 0.05 -7.31 -6.77
CA LEU A 57 0.25 -6.00 -7.40
C LEU A 57 0.97 -6.05 -8.76
N ARG A 58 1.95 -6.95 -8.94
CA ARG A 58 2.91 -6.95 -10.05
C ARG A 58 2.30 -6.86 -11.46
N LYS A 59 1.11 -7.42 -11.66
CA LYS A 59 0.41 -7.41 -12.96
C LYS A 59 -0.50 -6.18 -13.13
N LYS A 60 -0.81 -5.50 -12.03
CA LYS A 60 -1.80 -4.42 -11.99
C LYS A 60 -1.18 -3.02 -12.04
N VAL A 61 0.08 -2.90 -11.64
CA VAL A 61 0.77 -1.61 -11.49
C VAL A 61 2.08 -1.55 -12.28
N GLN A 62 2.07 -2.06 -13.49
CA GLN A 62 3.27 -2.13 -14.34
C GLN A 62 3.83 -0.77 -14.76
N PHE A 63 3.06 0.30 -14.60
CA PHE A 63 3.49 1.69 -14.78
C PHE A 63 4.36 2.19 -13.63
N ALA A 64 4.32 1.52 -12.46
CA ALA A 64 5.02 1.99 -11.28
C ALA A 64 6.55 1.82 -11.41
N LYS A 65 7.30 2.83 -10.93
CA LYS A 65 8.75 2.76 -10.78
C LYS A 65 9.14 1.96 -9.53
N ILE A 66 8.40 2.15 -8.43
CA ILE A 66 8.60 1.44 -7.16
C ILE A 66 7.25 0.88 -6.71
N VAL A 67 7.26 -0.37 -6.23
CA VAL A 67 6.11 -1.02 -5.59
C VAL A 67 6.51 -1.45 -4.19
N SER A 68 5.94 -0.80 -3.20
CA SER A 68 6.08 -1.11 -1.77
C SER A 68 4.88 -1.94 -1.33
N CYS A 69 5.16 -3.14 -0.84
CA CYS A 69 4.20 -4.18 -0.51
C CYS A 69 4.16 -4.43 1.00
N ILE A 70 3.02 -4.91 1.50
CA ILE A 70 2.83 -5.29 2.91
C ILE A 70 3.31 -4.17 3.84
N MET A 71 2.79 -2.94 3.66
CA MET A 71 3.14 -1.76 4.45
C MET A 71 4.63 -1.39 4.42
N GLY A 72 5.37 -1.75 3.36
CA GLY A 72 6.79 -1.46 3.24
C GLY A 72 7.71 -2.62 3.63
N LEU A 73 7.18 -3.77 4.01
CA LEU A 73 8.01 -4.93 4.36
C LEU A 73 8.89 -5.35 3.18
N GLU A 74 8.37 -5.33 1.97
CA GLU A 74 9.10 -5.55 0.72
C GLU A 74 8.90 -4.37 -0.24
N ILE A 75 9.98 -3.94 -0.86
CA ILE A 75 9.95 -2.85 -1.84
C ILE A 75 10.69 -3.32 -3.10
N PHE A 76 10.05 -3.18 -4.25
CA PHE A 76 10.56 -3.58 -5.56
C PHE A 76 10.73 -2.36 -6.44
N GLU A 77 11.90 -2.20 -7.03
CA GLU A 77 12.12 -1.26 -8.13
C GLU A 77 11.89 -1.98 -9.45
N LEU A 78 11.03 -1.42 -10.29
CA LEU A 78 10.67 -1.99 -11.58
C LEU A 78 11.42 -1.28 -12.72
N ALA A 79 11.76 -2.04 -13.76
CA ALA A 79 12.31 -1.50 -14.98
C ALA A 79 11.31 -0.57 -15.66
N THR A 80 11.75 0.62 -16.08
CA THR A 80 10.95 1.50 -16.93
C THR A 80 10.79 0.92 -18.34
N LEU A 81 9.83 1.43 -19.12
CA LEU A 81 9.65 1.02 -20.51
C LEU A 81 10.93 1.21 -21.35
N GLU A 82 11.68 2.29 -21.10
CA GLU A 82 12.94 2.59 -21.79
C GLU A 82 14.04 1.60 -21.43
N SER A 83 14.18 1.22 -20.15
CA SER A 83 15.17 0.23 -19.71
C SER A 83 14.82 -1.19 -20.17
N ARG A 84 13.55 -1.52 -20.39
CA ARG A 84 13.11 -2.79 -20.97
C ARG A 84 13.52 -2.91 -22.45
N ALA A 85 13.47 -1.80 -23.19
CA ALA A 85 13.88 -1.76 -24.60
C ALA A 85 15.41 -1.84 -24.78
N ALA A 86 16.20 -1.46 -23.77
CA ALA A 86 17.64 -1.35 -23.86
C ALA A 86 18.42 -2.62 -23.48
N ASN A 87 17.78 -3.74 -23.07
CA ASN A 87 18.44 -4.97 -22.59
C ASN A 87 19.60 -4.67 -21.61
N VAL A 88 19.39 -3.80 -20.63
CA VAL A 88 20.45 -3.37 -19.70
C VAL A 88 20.85 -4.53 -18.81
N ASP A 89 22.14 -4.87 -18.85
CA ASP A 89 22.79 -5.84 -17.96
C ASP A 89 22.70 -5.33 -16.51
N ILE A 90 21.95 -6.04 -15.67
CA ILE A 90 21.54 -5.61 -14.30
C ILE A 90 22.66 -5.79 -13.27
N ASP A 91 23.87 -6.15 -13.69
CA ASP A 91 24.97 -6.53 -12.77
C ASP A 91 25.73 -5.35 -12.12
N LEU A 92 25.28 -4.10 -12.28
CA LEU A 92 26.06 -2.90 -11.90
C LEU A 92 25.51 -2.08 -10.71
N LEU A 93 24.68 -2.63 -9.82
CA LEU A 93 24.20 -1.88 -8.64
C LEU A 93 25.11 -2.07 -7.41
N PRO A 94 25.43 -0.97 -6.69
CA PRO A 94 26.39 -1.01 -5.57
C PRO A 94 25.85 -1.83 -4.39
N ASN A 95 26.77 -2.61 -3.80
CA ASN A 95 26.59 -3.47 -2.63
C ASN A 95 26.01 -2.71 -1.43
N SER A 96 24.71 -2.67 -1.27
CA SER A 96 24.09 -2.43 0.04
C SER A 96 23.63 -3.76 0.63
N LYS A 97 23.91 -4.01 1.91
CA LYS A 97 23.62 -5.28 2.61
C LYS A 97 22.16 -5.69 2.64
N ASN A 98 21.26 -4.86 2.14
CA ASN A 98 19.80 -5.05 2.14
C ASN A 98 19.21 -5.26 0.73
N TYR A 99 20.03 -5.31 -0.33
CA TYR A 99 19.56 -5.55 -1.70
C TYR A 99 19.83 -7.00 -2.09
N LEU A 100 18.79 -7.71 -2.45
CA LEU A 100 18.90 -9.02 -3.10
C LEU A 100 18.58 -8.84 -4.59
N SER A 101 19.56 -9.12 -5.44
CA SER A 101 19.35 -9.25 -6.88
C SER A 101 18.46 -10.48 -7.13
N VAL A 102 17.27 -10.27 -7.68
CA VAL A 102 16.36 -11.34 -8.04
C VAL A 102 16.70 -11.80 -9.47
N LYS A 103 17.45 -12.90 -9.60
CA LYS A 103 17.68 -13.58 -10.89
C LYS A 103 16.50 -14.53 -11.16
N GLY A 104 15.87 -14.39 -12.31
CA GLY A 104 14.90 -15.38 -12.80
C GLY A 104 13.60 -14.74 -13.31
N GLU A 105 12.48 -15.37 -13.26
CA GLU A 105 11.17 -15.14 -13.90
C GLU A 105 10.59 -13.70 -13.93
N PHE A 106 11.34 -12.68 -13.45
CA PHE A 106 10.92 -11.29 -13.29
C PHE A 106 11.71 -10.36 -14.20
N SER A 107 11.42 -10.40 -15.48
CA SER A 107 12.10 -9.56 -16.49
C SER A 107 11.97 -8.03 -16.24
N ASN A 108 11.21 -7.61 -15.25
CA ASN A 108 10.95 -6.21 -14.94
C ASN A 108 11.33 -5.75 -13.52
N VAL A 109 11.85 -6.63 -12.65
CA VAL A 109 12.35 -6.22 -11.32
C VAL A 109 13.84 -5.94 -11.39
N ILE A 110 14.23 -4.70 -11.04
CA ILE A 110 15.64 -4.26 -11.01
C ILE A 110 16.25 -4.56 -9.65
N SER A 111 15.56 -4.21 -8.56
CA SER A 111 16.05 -4.39 -7.20
C SER A 111 14.94 -4.69 -6.21
N GLN A 112 15.33 -5.32 -5.09
CA GLN A 112 14.44 -5.58 -3.97
C GLN A 112 15.09 -5.10 -2.68
N TYR A 113 14.26 -4.49 -1.83
CA TYR A 113 14.62 -4.05 -0.48
C TYR A 113 13.68 -4.66 0.55
N ARG A 114 14.16 -4.99 1.76
CA ARG A 114 13.36 -5.46 2.90
C ARG A 114 13.68 -4.69 4.16
N LEU A 115 12.64 -4.37 4.95
CA LEU A 115 12.80 -3.74 6.26
C LEU A 115 13.06 -4.76 7.39
N LEU A 116 12.80 -6.05 7.17
CA LEU A 116 12.91 -7.11 8.16
C LEU A 116 13.90 -8.19 7.73
N ASP A 117 14.71 -8.70 8.67
CA ASP A 117 15.57 -9.85 8.39
C ASP A 117 14.77 -11.16 8.29
N VAL A 118 15.27 -12.10 7.48
CA VAL A 118 14.58 -13.36 7.20
C VAL A 118 14.36 -14.24 8.44
N LYS A 119 15.26 -14.21 9.41
CA LYS A 119 15.13 -15.03 10.64
C LYS A 119 13.96 -14.54 11.48
N THR A 120 13.85 -13.24 11.66
CA THR A 120 12.72 -12.61 12.35
C THR A 120 11.41 -12.86 11.61
N LEU A 121 11.43 -12.76 10.27
CA LEU A 121 10.26 -13.05 9.44
C LEU A 121 9.80 -14.51 9.61
N ILE A 122 10.70 -15.50 9.57
CA ILE A 122 10.38 -16.92 9.79
C ILE A 122 9.77 -17.13 11.19
N LYS A 123 10.38 -16.57 12.24
CA LYS A 123 9.85 -16.65 13.61
C LYS A 123 8.43 -16.13 13.69
N ASN A 124 8.18 -14.95 13.18
CA ASN A 124 6.88 -14.28 13.26
C ASN A 124 5.84 -14.92 12.32
N SER A 125 6.26 -15.49 11.19
CA SER A 125 5.41 -16.29 10.30
C SER A 125 4.77 -17.49 11.03
N MET A 126 5.56 -18.18 11.85
CA MET A 126 5.03 -19.30 12.66
C MET A 126 3.97 -18.83 13.67
N LEU A 127 4.14 -17.63 14.23
CA LEU A 127 3.17 -17.05 15.16
C LEU A 127 1.90 -16.61 14.42
N LEU A 128 2.04 -15.97 13.25
CA LEU A 128 0.91 -15.58 12.40
C LEU A 128 0.07 -16.80 11.99
N LYS A 129 0.74 -17.93 11.63
CA LYS A 129 0.03 -19.17 11.29
C LYS A 129 -0.76 -19.71 12.46
N LYS A 130 -0.15 -19.81 13.66
CA LYS A 130 -0.85 -20.25 14.87
C LYS A 130 -2.02 -19.33 15.23
N LEU A 131 -1.87 -18.02 15.05
CA LEU A 131 -2.94 -17.06 15.28
C LEU A 131 -4.06 -17.23 14.26
N SER A 132 -3.72 -17.41 12.98
CA SER A 132 -4.68 -17.71 11.91
C SER A 132 -5.51 -18.94 12.25
N ASP A 133 -4.85 -20.06 12.60
CA ASP A 133 -5.52 -21.32 12.97
C ASP A 133 -6.46 -21.15 14.19
N LYS A 134 -6.06 -20.30 15.16
CA LYS A 134 -6.87 -19.98 16.33
C LYS A 134 -8.12 -19.18 15.96
N ILE A 135 -7.95 -18.12 15.20
CA ILE A 135 -9.06 -17.23 14.77
C ILE A 135 -10.05 -17.99 13.89
N GLU A 136 -9.58 -18.81 12.95
CA GLU A 136 -10.44 -19.64 12.10
C GLU A 136 -11.33 -20.60 12.90
N LYS A 137 -10.81 -21.16 14.00
CA LYS A 137 -11.59 -22.04 14.89
C LYS A 137 -12.61 -21.28 15.74
N GLU A 138 -12.25 -20.08 16.22
CA GLU A 138 -13.09 -19.30 17.14
C GLU A 138 -14.15 -18.45 16.41
N PHE A 139 -13.86 -18.00 15.17
CA PHE A 139 -14.67 -17.04 14.41
C PHE A 139 -14.84 -17.51 12.96
N GLN A 140 -15.76 -18.45 12.73
CA GLN A 140 -15.96 -19.12 11.44
C GLN A 140 -16.46 -18.19 10.31
N ASP A 141 -17.03 -17.04 10.67
CA ASP A 141 -17.58 -16.08 9.69
C ASP A 141 -16.49 -15.12 9.14
N ILE A 142 -15.27 -15.13 9.69
CA ILE A 142 -14.18 -14.30 9.24
C ILE A 142 -13.41 -15.01 8.12
N SER A 143 -13.21 -14.32 7.02
CA SER A 143 -12.28 -14.78 5.97
C SER A 143 -10.86 -14.33 6.30
N ILE A 144 -9.91 -15.24 6.31
CA ILE A 144 -8.50 -14.93 6.54
C ILE A 144 -7.79 -14.88 5.18
N GLU A 145 -7.19 -13.72 4.88
CA GLU A 145 -6.38 -13.50 3.68
C GLU A 145 -4.89 -13.49 4.08
N PRO A 146 -4.13 -14.55 3.78
CA PRO A 146 -2.69 -14.56 4.04
C PRO A 146 -1.96 -13.69 3.02
N LYS A 147 -0.90 -13.00 3.48
CA LYS A 147 0.00 -12.21 2.63
C LYS A 147 1.42 -12.75 2.79
N TYR A 148 2.00 -13.18 1.70
CA TYR A 148 3.34 -13.76 1.68
C TYR A 148 4.35 -12.76 1.17
N ASN A 149 5.54 -12.74 1.78
CA ASN A 149 6.64 -12.06 1.14
C ASN A 149 7.00 -12.83 -0.14
N TYR A 150 7.27 -12.07 -1.19
CA TYR A 150 7.29 -12.64 -2.53
C TYR A 150 8.53 -13.49 -2.83
N VAL A 151 9.67 -13.13 -2.24
CA VAL A 151 10.94 -13.80 -2.58
C VAL A 151 11.12 -15.13 -1.86
N ASP A 152 10.73 -15.21 -0.60
CA ASP A 152 10.96 -16.42 0.22
C ASP A 152 9.67 -17.21 0.44
N ASP A 153 8.53 -16.72 -0.04
CA ASP A 153 7.20 -17.33 0.16
C ASP A 153 6.88 -17.58 1.65
N ILE A 154 7.29 -16.64 2.52
CA ILE A 154 7.07 -16.71 3.96
C ILE A 154 5.87 -15.84 4.31
N LEU A 155 4.94 -16.36 5.14
CA LEU A 155 3.79 -15.63 5.62
C LEU A 155 4.23 -14.38 6.42
N ALA A 156 3.91 -13.20 5.91
CA ALA A 156 4.37 -11.92 6.45
C ALA A 156 3.27 -11.11 7.14
N ALA A 157 2.02 -11.33 6.73
CA ALA A 157 0.84 -10.72 7.35
C ALA A 157 -0.41 -11.56 7.10
N ILE A 158 -1.45 -11.30 7.87
CA ILE A 158 -2.81 -11.82 7.63
C ILE A 158 -3.81 -10.66 7.72
N SER A 159 -4.82 -10.67 6.84
CA SER A 159 -5.98 -9.80 6.96
C SER A 159 -7.19 -10.62 7.37
N LEU A 160 -7.85 -10.21 8.43
CA LEU A 160 -9.14 -10.74 8.85
C LEU A 160 -10.23 -9.91 8.17
N ASP A 161 -10.94 -10.50 7.23
CA ASP A 161 -11.91 -9.85 6.38
C ASP A 161 -13.32 -10.37 6.68
N TYR A 162 -14.20 -9.50 7.14
CA TYR A 162 -15.60 -9.82 7.43
C TYR A 162 -16.60 -9.01 6.59
N ARG A 163 -16.15 -8.41 5.46
CA ARG A 163 -17.05 -7.67 4.52
C ARG A 163 -18.15 -8.52 3.91
N GLN A 164 -17.99 -9.85 3.90
CA GLN A 164 -18.99 -10.78 3.38
C GLN A 164 -20.16 -10.99 4.36
N ILE A 165 -19.98 -10.61 5.62
CA ILE A 165 -21.03 -10.73 6.63
C ILE A 165 -22.12 -9.69 6.35
N GLN A 166 -23.36 -10.14 6.20
CA GLN A 166 -24.49 -9.24 6.07
C GLN A 166 -24.56 -8.30 7.28
N LYS A 167 -24.60 -6.99 7.04
CA LYS A 167 -24.52 -5.94 8.09
C LYS A 167 -23.22 -6.04 8.89
N TRP A 168 -22.08 -6.05 8.21
CA TRP A 168 -20.76 -6.10 8.82
C TRP A 168 -20.52 -4.97 9.85
N GLU A 169 -21.20 -3.82 9.73
CA GLU A 169 -21.15 -2.72 10.71
C GLU A 169 -21.63 -3.17 12.08
N HIS A 170 -22.68 -4.03 12.12
CA HIS A 170 -23.14 -4.63 13.35
C HIS A 170 -22.14 -5.67 13.90
N TYR A 171 -21.52 -6.45 13.04
CA TYR A 171 -20.46 -7.37 13.40
C TYR A 171 -19.28 -6.63 14.01
N LYS A 172 -18.86 -5.52 13.38
CA LYS A 172 -17.78 -4.65 13.85
C LYS A 172 -18.04 -4.17 15.28
N THR A 173 -19.24 -3.72 15.56
CA THR A 173 -19.61 -3.19 16.89
C THR A 173 -19.67 -4.27 17.97
N ASN A 174 -20.19 -5.46 17.63
CA ASN A 174 -20.55 -6.47 18.63
C ASN A 174 -19.57 -7.66 18.69
N ILE A 175 -18.89 -7.99 17.61
CA ILE A 175 -18.03 -9.20 17.53
C ILE A 175 -16.54 -8.82 17.43
N GLU A 176 -16.17 -7.81 16.63
CA GLU A 176 -14.77 -7.40 16.49
C GLU A 176 -14.06 -7.18 17.85
N PRO A 177 -14.70 -6.61 18.90
CA PRO A 177 -14.05 -6.50 20.22
C PRO A 177 -13.60 -7.85 20.80
N TYR A 178 -14.38 -8.93 20.61
CA TYR A 178 -13.99 -10.28 21.07
C TYR A 178 -12.86 -10.86 20.24
N VAL A 179 -12.86 -10.60 18.92
CA VAL A 179 -11.75 -10.97 18.03
C VAL A 179 -10.46 -10.28 18.49
N LEU A 180 -10.52 -8.98 18.77
CA LEU A 180 -9.37 -8.22 19.28
C LEU A 180 -8.88 -8.71 20.64
N ILE A 181 -9.78 -9.07 21.56
CA ILE A 181 -9.41 -9.69 22.85
C ILE A 181 -8.68 -11.03 22.61
N SER A 182 -9.17 -11.88 21.71
CA SER A 182 -8.54 -13.16 21.38
C SER A 182 -7.14 -12.96 20.78
N ILE A 183 -6.99 -11.99 19.85
CA ILE A 183 -5.70 -11.63 19.28
C ILE A 183 -4.75 -11.11 20.37
N GLN A 184 -5.23 -10.17 21.21
CA GLN A 184 -4.42 -9.56 22.26
C GLN A 184 -3.94 -10.59 23.28
N GLN A 185 -4.79 -11.52 23.71
CA GLN A 185 -4.41 -12.62 24.61
C GLN A 185 -3.32 -13.50 23.99
N PHE A 186 -3.44 -13.80 22.69
CA PHE A 186 -2.41 -14.55 21.97
C PHE A 186 -1.09 -13.78 21.91
N VAL A 187 -1.12 -12.52 21.52
CA VAL A 187 0.07 -11.66 21.40
C VAL A 187 0.76 -11.50 22.76
N LEU A 188 0.03 -11.26 23.85
CA LEU A 188 0.60 -11.08 25.19
C LEU A 188 1.16 -12.39 25.77
N SER A 189 0.73 -13.57 25.31
CA SER A 189 1.18 -14.86 25.81
C SER A 189 2.57 -15.28 25.32
N LEU A 190 3.12 -14.58 24.31
CA LEU A 190 4.35 -14.96 23.62
C LEU A 190 5.25 -13.73 23.39
N PRO A 191 6.59 -13.88 23.48
CA PRO A 191 7.50 -12.82 23.06
C PRO A 191 7.45 -12.69 21.52
N ASN A 192 6.85 -11.61 21.05
CA ASN A 192 6.69 -11.37 19.62
C ASN A 192 6.71 -9.86 19.30
N ASP A 193 6.82 -9.55 18.02
CA ASP A 193 6.79 -8.20 17.46
C ASP A 193 5.59 -8.02 16.51
N LEU A 194 4.53 -8.85 16.66
CA LEU A 194 3.34 -8.75 15.81
C LEU A 194 2.66 -7.41 16.03
N PHE A 195 2.27 -6.79 14.93
CA PHE A 195 1.56 -5.51 14.94
C PHE A 195 0.13 -5.70 14.44
N VAL A 196 -0.84 -5.18 15.19
CA VAL A 196 -2.27 -5.27 14.86
C VAL A 196 -2.76 -3.90 14.44
N GLN A 197 -3.30 -3.79 13.24
CA GLN A 197 -3.93 -2.61 12.69
C GLN A 197 -5.43 -2.82 12.59
N THR A 198 -6.21 -1.94 13.19
CA THR A 198 -7.67 -1.86 13.05
C THR A 198 -8.06 -0.61 12.26
N TYR A 199 -9.27 -0.61 11.71
CA TYR A 199 -9.79 0.50 10.91
C TYR A 199 -11.17 0.90 11.44
N ALA A 200 -11.44 2.18 11.59
CA ALA A 200 -12.71 2.66 12.16
C ALA A 200 -13.92 2.31 11.26
N ASP A 201 -13.80 2.59 9.98
CA ASP A 201 -14.91 2.48 9.01
C ASP A 201 -14.76 1.34 8.00
N HIS A 202 -13.83 0.40 8.23
CA HIS A 202 -13.60 -0.72 7.33
C HIS A 202 -13.74 -2.08 8.03
N PRO A 203 -14.23 -3.13 7.34
CA PRO A 203 -14.45 -4.46 7.89
C PRO A 203 -13.20 -5.34 7.89
N PHE A 204 -12.07 -4.80 8.35
CA PHE A 204 -10.79 -5.47 8.34
C PHE A 204 -10.04 -5.33 9.66
N ILE A 205 -9.24 -6.35 10.00
CA ILE A 205 -8.14 -6.28 10.96
C ILE A 205 -6.91 -6.85 10.25
N ASP A 206 -5.85 -6.06 10.16
CA ASP A 206 -4.57 -6.52 9.61
C ASP A 206 -3.60 -6.85 10.74
N ILE A 207 -2.87 -7.95 10.59
CA ILE A 207 -1.84 -8.38 11.55
C ILE A 207 -0.55 -8.63 10.78
N TYR A 208 0.48 -7.87 11.12
CA TYR A 208 1.78 -7.88 10.46
C TYR A 208 2.84 -8.57 11.33
N SER A 209 3.84 -9.12 10.68
CA SER A 209 4.99 -9.76 11.34
C SER A 209 5.87 -8.79 12.14
N MET A 210 5.69 -7.49 11.99
CA MET A 210 6.37 -6.44 12.73
C MET A 210 5.57 -5.14 12.68
N HIS A 211 5.95 -4.16 13.53
CA HIS A 211 5.41 -2.81 13.43
C HIS A 211 5.89 -2.14 12.13
N LEU A 212 4.96 -1.89 11.24
CA LEU A 212 5.15 -1.19 9.98
C LEU A 212 4.10 -0.11 9.84
N ASP A 213 4.48 1.02 9.24
CA ASP A 213 3.53 2.04 8.80
C ASP A 213 3.93 2.62 7.44
N LYS A 214 2.97 3.21 6.75
CA LYS A 214 3.20 3.80 5.43
C LYS A 214 4.17 4.99 5.47
N GLY A 215 4.35 5.63 6.62
CA GLY A 215 5.33 6.69 6.79
C GLY A 215 6.78 6.18 6.75
N GLN A 216 7.06 5.01 7.34
CA GLN A 216 8.38 4.37 7.23
C GLN A 216 8.65 3.91 5.79
N ALA A 217 7.63 3.37 5.12
CA ALA A 217 7.73 2.94 3.74
C ALA A 217 7.98 4.11 2.77
N ILE A 218 7.37 5.27 3.01
CA ILE A 218 7.61 6.47 2.19
C ILE A 218 9.04 6.98 2.33
N ASP A 219 9.64 6.91 3.54
CA ASP A 219 11.05 7.26 3.74
C ASP A 219 11.97 6.34 2.94
N ALA A 220 11.67 5.04 2.92
CA ALA A 220 12.43 4.09 2.10
C ALA A 220 12.30 4.39 0.60
N ILE A 221 11.11 4.75 0.12
CA ILE A 221 10.90 5.18 -1.28
C ILE A 221 11.70 6.44 -1.59
N PHE A 222 11.69 7.45 -0.69
CA PHE A 222 12.48 8.68 -0.86
C PHE A 222 13.98 8.36 -0.99
N HIS A 223 14.48 7.47 -0.16
CA HIS A 223 15.86 7.03 -0.22
C HIS A 223 16.20 6.31 -1.53
N LEU A 224 15.36 5.37 -1.96
CA LEU A 224 15.56 4.60 -3.19
C LEU A 224 15.51 5.47 -4.45
N LEU A 225 14.65 6.49 -4.46
CA LEU A 225 14.60 7.47 -5.55
C LEU A 225 15.68 8.55 -5.44
N ASN A 226 16.47 8.55 -4.36
CA ASN A 226 17.48 9.57 -4.07
C ASN A 226 16.91 11.00 -4.17
N LEU A 227 15.72 11.20 -3.56
CA LEU A 227 15.02 12.48 -3.64
C LEU A 227 15.74 13.58 -2.88
N SER A 228 15.93 14.71 -3.54
CA SER A 228 16.40 15.94 -2.90
C SER A 228 15.23 16.68 -2.22
N LYS A 229 15.55 17.63 -1.34
CA LYS A 229 14.52 18.43 -0.63
C LYS A 229 13.72 19.35 -1.56
N GLU A 230 14.22 19.64 -2.74
CA GLU A 230 13.56 20.47 -3.76
C GLU A 230 12.49 19.68 -4.51
N GLN A 231 12.63 18.37 -4.59
CA GLN A 231 11.67 17.49 -5.25
C GLN A 231 10.44 17.30 -4.38
N LYS A 232 9.27 17.59 -4.96
CA LYS A 232 7.98 17.60 -4.26
C LYS A 232 7.19 16.34 -4.53
N VAL A 233 6.62 15.79 -3.47
CA VAL A 233 5.92 14.52 -3.48
C VAL A 233 4.43 14.74 -3.28
N LEU A 234 3.63 14.20 -4.20
CA LEU A 234 2.19 14.03 -4.04
C LEU A 234 1.93 12.62 -3.50
N TYR A 235 1.16 12.53 -2.40
CA TYR A 235 0.64 11.26 -1.88
C TYR A 235 -0.88 11.17 -2.06
N LEU A 236 -1.36 9.99 -2.51
CA LEU A 236 -2.77 9.65 -2.67
C LEU A 236 -3.11 8.47 -1.76
N GLY A 237 -4.20 8.56 -0.98
CA GLY A 237 -4.63 7.50 -0.07
C GLY A 237 -6.10 7.64 0.31
N ASP A 238 -6.72 6.63 0.93
CA ASP A 238 -8.16 6.62 1.22
C ASP A 238 -8.51 6.29 2.68
N SER A 239 -7.55 5.81 3.46
CA SER A 239 -7.84 5.30 4.80
C SER A 239 -6.87 5.82 5.87
N GLU A 240 -7.18 5.54 7.15
CA GLU A 240 -6.37 6.01 8.28
C GLU A 240 -4.94 5.45 8.30
N ASN A 241 -4.69 4.32 7.65
CA ASN A 241 -3.34 3.79 7.51
C ASN A 241 -2.45 4.63 6.59
N ASP A 242 -3.04 5.55 5.81
CA ASP A 242 -2.33 6.53 4.98
C ASP A 242 -1.90 7.78 5.76
N ASN A 243 -2.46 8.02 6.95
CA ASN A 243 -2.16 9.23 7.72
C ASN A 243 -0.66 9.44 7.98
N PRO A 244 0.16 8.41 8.30
CA PRO A 244 1.60 8.60 8.43
C PRO A 244 2.28 9.05 7.13
N ALA A 245 1.78 8.61 5.96
CA ALA A 245 2.30 9.00 4.65
C ALA A 245 1.81 10.40 4.24
N PHE A 246 0.54 10.73 4.49
CA PHE A 246 0.00 12.08 4.27
C PHE A 246 0.85 13.15 4.96
N ARG A 247 1.26 12.91 6.21
CA ARG A 247 2.08 13.87 6.98
C ARG A 247 3.50 14.06 6.45
N LYS A 248 3.98 13.16 5.59
CA LYS A 248 5.34 13.24 5.00
C LYS A 248 5.36 13.79 3.59
N ALA A 249 4.24 13.79 2.90
CA ALA A 249 4.12 14.34 1.55
C ALA A 249 4.13 15.87 1.57
N ASP A 250 4.57 16.49 0.46
CA ASP A 250 4.47 17.95 0.26
C ASP A 250 3.06 18.39 -0.15
N LEU A 251 2.32 17.48 -0.77
CA LEU A 251 0.90 17.58 -1.12
C LEU A 251 0.26 16.22 -0.88
N SER A 252 -0.86 16.21 -0.17
CA SER A 252 -1.59 14.98 0.14
C SER A 252 -3.07 15.11 -0.22
N ILE A 253 -3.59 14.07 -0.88
CA ILE A 253 -4.99 14.03 -1.33
C ILE A 253 -5.63 12.74 -0.83
N GLY A 254 -6.64 12.90 0.01
CA GLY A 254 -7.51 11.82 0.45
C GLY A 254 -8.57 11.52 -0.62
N ILE A 255 -8.79 10.24 -0.89
CA ILE A 255 -9.77 9.76 -1.86
C ILE A 255 -10.97 9.19 -1.11
N ARG A 256 -12.18 9.60 -1.49
CA ARG A 256 -13.44 9.08 -0.96
C ARG A 256 -14.15 8.26 -2.03
N SER A 257 -14.27 6.97 -1.81
CA SER A 257 -15.04 6.05 -2.68
C SER A 257 -16.43 5.74 -2.14
N ASP A 258 -16.67 5.99 -0.85
CA ASP A 258 -17.94 5.74 -0.16
C ASP A 258 -18.24 6.91 0.81
N GLU A 259 -19.42 7.53 0.68
CA GLU A 259 -19.88 8.60 1.57
C GLU A 259 -20.10 8.15 3.02
N ARG A 260 -20.21 6.84 3.26
CA ARG A 260 -20.36 6.26 4.59
C ARG A 260 -19.06 6.26 5.40
N VAL A 261 -17.93 6.31 4.72
CA VAL A 261 -16.61 6.39 5.35
C VAL A 261 -16.42 7.80 5.90
N LYS A 262 -16.40 7.95 7.22
CA LYS A 262 -16.27 9.23 7.93
C LYS A 262 -14.92 9.43 8.60
N THR A 263 -14.04 8.45 8.49
CA THR A 263 -12.70 8.51 9.07
C THR A 263 -11.98 9.79 8.66
N ARG A 264 -11.38 10.45 9.64
CA ARG A 264 -10.57 11.64 9.41
C ARG A 264 -9.25 11.24 8.75
N LEU A 265 -9.00 11.80 7.58
CA LEU A 265 -7.72 11.71 6.89
C LEU A 265 -6.88 12.96 7.19
N ASP A 266 -5.59 12.78 7.42
CA ASP A 266 -4.62 13.87 7.62
C ASP A 266 -4.13 14.46 6.29
N SER A 267 -4.96 14.36 5.24
CA SER A 267 -4.66 14.89 3.91
C SER A 267 -4.94 16.39 3.81
N ASP A 268 -4.22 17.08 2.92
CA ASP A 268 -4.43 18.51 2.63
C ASP A 268 -5.77 18.76 1.93
N TYR A 269 -6.18 17.82 1.06
CA TYR A 269 -7.43 17.90 0.29
C TYR A 269 -8.14 16.55 0.28
N LEU A 270 -9.46 16.59 0.11
CA LEU A 270 -10.32 15.43 -0.10
C LEU A 270 -11.02 15.55 -1.45
N ILE A 271 -11.00 14.49 -2.24
CA ILE A 271 -11.75 14.41 -3.50
C ILE A 271 -12.52 13.08 -3.57
N GLN A 272 -13.59 13.06 -4.38
CA GLN A 272 -14.29 11.82 -4.67
C GLN A 272 -13.48 10.96 -5.65
N PHE A 273 -13.65 9.64 -5.61
CA PHE A 273 -12.94 8.71 -6.49
C PHE A 273 -13.11 9.04 -7.99
N ASN A 274 -14.30 9.46 -8.40
CA ASN A 274 -14.59 9.86 -9.78
C ASN A 274 -13.90 11.17 -10.21
N GLU A 275 -13.38 11.95 -9.27
CA GLU A 275 -12.63 13.18 -9.53
C GLU A 275 -11.13 12.93 -9.70
N LEU A 276 -10.63 11.72 -9.32
CA LEU A 276 -9.20 11.40 -9.35
C LEU A 276 -8.63 11.44 -10.78
N THR A 277 -9.33 10.82 -11.74
CA THR A 277 -8.88 10.83 -13.15
C THR A 277 -8.83 12.26 -13.73
N PRO A 278 -9.88 13.10 -13.63
CA PRO A 278 -9.80 14.50 -14.04
C PRO A 278 -8.70 15.30 -13.33
N PHE A 279 -8.50 15.07 -12.04
CA PHE A 279 -7.43 15.71 -11.27
C PHE A 279 -6.04 15.39 -11.83
N LEU A 280 -5.74 14.10 -12.05
CA LEU A 280 -4.45 13.68 -12.59
C LEU A 280 -4.24 14.12 -14.05
N GLN A 281 -5.29 14.12 -14.87
CA GLN A 281 -5.25 14.66 -16.24
C GLN A 281 -4.88 16.14 -16.24
N LYS A 282 -5.51 16.92 -15.36
CA LYS A 282 -5.22 18.34 -15.21
C LYS A 282 -3.78 18.56 -14.74
N LEU A 283 -3.33 17.82 -13.70
CA LEU A 283 -1.95 17.89 -13.20
C LEU A 283 -0.92 17.59 -14.31
N TYR A 284 -1.20 16.58 -15.14
CA TYR A 284 -0.36 16.22 -16.29
C TYR A 284 -0.34 17.34 -17.35
N ALA A 285 -1.50 17.92 -17.68
CA ALA A 285 -1.62 19.00 -18.67
C ALA A 285 -0.93 20.29 -18.20
N GLU A 286 -0.88 20.54 -16.90
CA GLU A 286 -0.23 21.71 -16.27
C GLU A 286 1.26 21.43 -15.94
N ASP A 287 1.90 20.44 -16.58
CA ASP A 287 3.31 20.06 -16.39
C ASP A 287 3.67 19.84 -14.90
N PHE A 288 2.76 19.16 -14.18
CA PHE A 288 2.85 18.83 -12.74
C PHE A 288 2.89 20.03 -11.81
N VAL A 289 2.46 21.19 -12.24
CA VAL A 289 2.33 22.38 -11.40
C VAL A 289 0.95 22.38 -10.72
N PHE A 290 0.95 22.19 -9.41
CA PHE A 290 -0.25 22.29 -8.60
C PHE A 290 -0.40 23.71 -8.04
N ASN A 291 -1.50 24.36 -8.40
CA ASN A 291 -1.91 25.61 -7.80
C ASN A 291 -2.82 25.31 -6.62
N ARG A 292 -2.42 25.70 -5.39
CA ARG A 292 -3.24 25.47 -4.20
C ARG A 292 -4.66 25.95 -4.45
N MET A 293 -5.62 25.05 -4.32
CA MET A 293 -7.04 25.36 -4.44
C MET A 293 -7.40 26.36 -3.34
N SER A 294 -8.18 27.37 -3.67
CA SER A 294 -8.80 28.22 -2.65
C SER A 294 -9.62 27.34 -1.72
N GLN A 295 -9.60 27.58 -0.41
CA GLN A 295 -10.13 26.75 0.71
C GLN A 295 -11.63 26.35 0.64
N ASN A 296 -12.26 26.39 -0.52
CA ASN A 296 -13.69 26.09 -0.71
C ASN A 296 -14.00 24.62 -1.07
N MET A 297 -13.02 23.72 -0.94
CA MET A 297 -13.22 22.28 -1.07
C MET A 297 -12.85 21.58 0.25
N GLN A 298 -13.59 21.89 1.30
CA GLN A 298 -13.64 21.10 2.52
C GLN A 298 -14.98 20.38 2.63
#